data_8fa4b6a91579dcf8d7bcc2cc48f5d380
#
_entry.id   8fa4b6a91579dcf8d7bcc2cc48f5d380
#
_cell.length_a   1.000
_cell.length_b   1.000
_cell.length_c   1.000
_cell.angle_alpha   90.00
_cell.angle_beta   90.00
_cell.angle_gamma   90.00
#
_symmetry.space_group_name_H-M   'P 1'
#
loop_
_entity.id
_entity.type
_entity.pdbx_description
1 polymer ?
#
loop_
_entity_poly.entity_id
_entity_poly.type
_entity_poly.pdbx_seq_one_letter_code
_entity_poly.pdbx_strand_id
1 'polypeptide(L)'
;DADHNVVARRYLPTAGKPLEAIKKGLSEIYDEAGNFVEVIGAGTTGSGRYLTGDFIGADAIRNEITAQATAAIDYDPTVDTIFEIGGQDSKYISIENGVVADFEMNKVCAAGTGSFLEEQAEKLNINIVGEFGDLALSSRSPVKLGDRCTVFMESDLNTFMQKGARDENLVG
;
A
#
# COMPACT_ATOMS: atom_id res chain seq x y z
N ASP A 1 18.14 -1.33 11.21
CA ASP A 1 19.41 -1.66 11.85
C ASP A 1 19.97 -3.00 11.32
N ALA A 2 21.09 -3.46 11.88
CA ALA A 2 21.75 -4.69 11.43
C ALA A 2 20.92 -5.96 11.68
N ASP A 3 19.94 -5.89 12.55
CA ASP A 3 19.02 -6.99 12.88
C ASP A 3 17.70 -6.88 12.10
N HIS A 4 17.66 -6.08 11.03
CA HIS A 4 16.52 -5.78 10.19
C HIS A 4 15.33 -5.11 10.90
N ASN A 5 15.55 -4.51 12.08
CA ASN A 5 14.50 -3.74 12.73
C ASN A 5 14.31 -2.37 12.09
N VAL A 6 13.07 -1.97 11.90
CA VAL A 6 12.69 -0.63 11.40
C VAL A 6 12.92 0.39 12.53
N VAL A 7 13.88 1.30 12.34
CA VAL A 7 14.21 2.36 13.30
C VAL A 7 13.28 3.56 13.16
N ALA A 8 13.00 3.98 11.93
CA ALA A 8 12.06 5.07 11.62
C ALA A 8 11.34 4.79 10.31
N ARG A 9 10.11 5.27 10.17
CA ARG A 9 9.32 5.12 8.93
C ARG A 9 8.47 6.35 8.66
N ARG A 10 8.24 6.65 7.37
CA ARG A 10 7.31 7.68 6.92
C ARG A 10 6.43 7.16 5.80
N TYR A 11 5.16 7.49 5.88
CA TYR A 11 4.21 7.34 4.79
C TYR A 11 3.71 8.73 4.41
N LEU A 12 3.98 9.15 3.19
CA LEU A 12 3.66 10.49 2.70
C LEU A 12 2.98 10.40 1.33
N PRO A 13 1.84 11.06 1.13
CA PRO A 13 1.25 11.19 -0.19
C PRO A 13 2.17 12.03 -1.08
N THR A 14 2.37 11.59 -2.32
CA THR A 14 3.24 12.30 -3.27
C THR A 14 2.60 13.54 -3.86
N ALA A 15 1.27 13.58 -3.93
CA ALA A 15 0.49 14.67 -4.53
C ALA A 15 1.04 15.12 -5.91
N GLY A 16 1.52 14.17 -6.71
CA GLY A 16 2.15 14.44 -8.01
C GLY A 16 3.58 14.96 -7.97
N LYS A 17 4.19 15.08 -6.79
CA LYS A 17 5.54 15.62 -6.58
C LYS A 17 6.42 14.65 -5.79
N PRO A 18 6.81 13.52 -6.36
CA PRO A 18 7.49 12.44 -5.64
C PRO A 18 8.81 12.88 -5.02
N LEU A 19 9.62 13.69 -5.69
CA LEU A 19 10.90 14.14 -5.15
C LEU A 19 10.75 15.07 -3.93
N GLU A 20 9.71 15.90 -3.89
CA GLU A 20 9.42 16.72 -2.71
C GLU A 20 8.99 15.86 -1.53
N ALA A 21 8.15 14.85 -1.77
CA ALA A 21 7.74 13.90 -0.74
C ALA A 21 8.94 13.13 -0.18
N ILE A 22 9.87 12.68 -1.04
CA ILE A 22 11.10 12.00 -0.63
C ILE A 22 11.98 12.93 0.21
N LYS A 23 12.24 14.16 -0.24
CA LYS A 23 13.01 15.14 0.53
C LYS A 23 12.41 15.36 1.92
N LYS A 24 11.11 15.56 1.99
CA LYS A 24 10.39 15.74 3.25
C LYS A 24 10.54 14.51 4.15
N GLY A 25 10.29 13.31 3.62
CA GLY A 25 10.40 12.06 4.37
C GLY A 25 11.79 11.82 4.92
N LEU A 26 12.83 12.04 4.10
CA LEU A 26 14.22 11.91 4.53
C LEU A 26 14.59 12.96 5.59
N SER A 27 14.12 14.21 5.46
CA SER A 27 14.35 15.24 6.49
C SER A 27 13.71 14.85 7.82
N GLU A 28 12.47 14.39 7.80
CA GLU A 28 11.77 13.97 9.03
C GLU A 28 12.41 12.75 9.69
N ILE A 29 12.92 11.79 8.90
CA ILE A 29 13.67 10.62 9.41
C ILE A 29 15.01 11.08 10.00
N TYR A 30 15.70 12.03 9.35
CA TYR A 30 16.94 12.58 9.84
C TYR A 30 16.75 13.31 11.19
N ASP A 31 15.69 14.11 11.30
CA ASP A 31 15.37 14.82 12.54
C ASP A 31 15.08 13.85 13.70
N GLU A 32 14.48 12.69 13.39
CA GLU A 32 14.14 11.66 14.38
C GLU A 32 15.33 10.78 14.77
N ALA A 33 16.08 10.31 13.79
CA ALA A 33 17.09 9.25 13.99
C ALA A 33 18.50 9.62 13.54
N GLY A 34 18.70 10.71 12.78
CA GLY A 34 19.96 11.03 12.15
C GLY A 34 21.17 11.18 13.08
N ASN A 35 20.94 11.54 14.35
CA ASN A 35 21.99 11.63 15.36
C ASN A 35 22.42 10.28 15.95
N PHE A 36 21.69 9.22 15.66
CA PHE A 36 21.88 7.89 16.30
C PHE A 36 22.22 6.80 15.28
N VAL A 37 22.14 7.11 13.98
CA VAL A 37 22.34 6.13 12.92
C VAL A 37 23.35 6.64 11.89
N GLU A 38 24.11 5.71 11.31
CA GLU A 38 24.88 5.92 10.11
C GLU A 38 24.21 5.20 8.94
N VAL A 39 23.94 5.90 7.85
CA VAL A 39 23.37 5.30 6.65
C VAL A 39 24.48 4.59 5.88
N ILE A 40 24.43 3.28 5.80
CA ILE A 40 25.44 2.44 5.14
C ILE A 40 25.05 2.01 3.72
N GLY A 41 23.81 2.29 3.30
CA GLY A 41 23.32 2.00 1.96
C GLY A 41 21.89 2.47 1.77
N ALA A 42 21.48 2.59 0.51
CA ALA A 42 20.15 3.01 0.12
C ALA A 42 19.59 2.11 -0.96
N GLY A 43 18.31 1.73 -0.84
CA GLY A 43 17.59 0.97 -1.82
C GLY A 43 16.30 1.63 -2.25
N THR A 44 15.90 1.43 -3.51
CA THR A 44 14.62 1.92 -4.04
C THR A 44 13.84 0.84 -4.74
N THR A 45 12.50 0.94 -4.65
CA THR A 45 11.56 0.03 -5.31
C THR A 45 10.28 0.77 -5.69
N GLY A 46 9.31 0.07 -6.28
CA GLY A 46 8.05 0.63 -6.75
C GLY A 46 8.14 1.31 -8.10
N SER A 47 7.05 1.93 -8.53
CA SER A 47 6.93 2.58 -9.85
C SER A 47 7.94 3.72 -10.04
N GLY A 48 8.26 4.45 -8.96
CA GLY A 48 9.22 5.57 -8.95
C GLY A 48 10.67 5.18 -8.70
N ARG A 49 11.02 3.91 -8.63
CA ARG A 49 12.34 3.42 -8.18
C ARG A 49 13.55 4.02 -8.88
N TYR A 50 13.47 4.22 -10.19
CA TYR A 50 14.58 4.79 -10.96
C TYR A 50 14.75 6.29 -10.66
N LEU A 51 13.67 7.06 -10.71
CA LEU A 51 13.69 8.48 -10.38
C LEU A 51 14.19 8.73 -8.95
N THR A 52 13.70 7.93 -8.01
CA THR A 52 14.12 8.01 -6.60
C THR A 52 15.56 7.56 -6.44
N GLY A 53 15.94 6.46 -7.09
CA GLY A 53 17.29 5.92 -7.06
C GLY A 53 18.33 6.91 -7.56
N ASP A 54 18.07 7.54 -8.69
CA ASP A 54 18.94 8.58 -9.23
C ASP A 54 19.04 9.79 -8.30
N PHE A 55 17.92 10.17 -7.67
CA PHE A 55 17.87 11.33 -6.80
C PHE A 55 18.63 11.14 -5.48
N ILE A 56 18.57 9.95 -4.86
CA ILE A 56 19.23 9.67 -3.58
C ILE A 56 20.59 8.97 -3.73
N GLY A 57 21.00 8.60 -4.95
CA GLY A 57 22.20 7.81 -5.21
C GLY A 57 22.06 6.38 -4.66
N ALA A 58 20.97 5.68 -4.98
CA ALA A 58 20.69 4.37 -4.42
C ALA A 58 21.71 3.30 -4.86
N ASP A 59 22.18 2.50 -3.92
CA ASP A 59 23.06 1.35 -4.14
C ASP A 59 22.31 0.17 -4.77
N ALA A 60 21.00 0.08 -4.53
CA ALA A 60 20.16 -0.97 -5.07
C ALA A 60 18.82 -0.44 -5.59
N ILE A 61 18.50 -0.78 -6.83
CA ILE A 61 17.19 -0.53 -7.44
C ILE A 61 16.56 -1.89 -7.73
N ARG A 62 15.42 -2.18 -7.12
CA ARG A 62 14.75 -3.47 -7.24
C ARG A 62 13.32 -3.32 -7.76
N ASN A 63 12.89 -4.34 -8.50
CA ASN A 63 11.49 -4.49 -8.89
C ASN A 63 10.62 -4.69 -7.63
N GLU A 64 9.43 -4.13 -7.62
CA GLU A 64 8.52 -4.17 -6.48
C GLU A 64 8.04 -5.58 -6.14
N ILE A 65 7.87 -6.47 -7.12
CA ILE A 65 7.46 -7.86 -6.88
C ILE A 65 8.54 -8.60 -6.12
N THR A 66 9.79 -8.46 -6.58
CA THR A 66 10.94 -9.06 -5.90
C THR A 66 11.14 -8.51 -4.49
N ALA A 67 11.04 -7.18 -4.34
CA ALA A 67 11.22 -6.53 -3.04
C ALA A 67 10.14 -6.97 -2.04
N GLN A 68 8.88 -7.03 -2.49
CA GLN A 68 7.74 -7.45 -1.68
C GLN A 68 7.87 -8.91 -1.24
N ALA A 69 8.19 -9.80 -2.20
CA ALA A 69 8.37 -11.22 -1.90
C ALA A 69 9.54 -11.44 -0.92
N THR A 70 10.68 -10.79 -1.14
CA THR A 70 11.84 -10.89 -0.24
C THR A 70 11.48 -10.45 1.17
N ALA A 71 10.81 -9.30 1.33
CA ALA A 71 10.43 -8.80 2.64
C ALA A 71 9.40 -9.70 3.34
N ALA A 72 8.43 -10.25 2.59
CA ALA A 72 7.43 -11.14 3.15
C ALA A 72 8.04 -12.47 3.63
N ILE A 73 8.98 -13.04 2.86
CA ILE A 73 9.69 -14.28 3.22
C ILE A 73 10.61 -14.04 4.44
N ASP A 74 11.25 -12.88 4.54
CA ASP A 74 12.09 -12.51 5.69
C ASP A 74 11.24 -12.39 6.96
N TYR A 75 10.02 -11.83 6.84
CA TYR A 75 9.08 -11.68 7.94
C TYR A 75 8.41 -13.01 8.34
N ASP A 76 7.95 -13.79 7.38
CA ASP A 76 7.35 -15.11 7.57
C ASP A 76 7.87 -16.09 6.51
N PRO A 77 8.86 -16.95 6.86
CA PRO A 77 9.42 -17.94 5.94
C PRO A 77 8.41 -18.99 5.44
N THR A 78 7.23 -19.06 6.01
CA THR A 78 6.16 -20.00 5.62
C THR A 78 5.17 -19.40 4.62
N VAL A 79 5.34 -18.11 4.24
CA VAL A 79 4.44 -17.44 3.29
C VAL A 79 4.51 -18.14 1.92
N ASP A 80 3.34 -18.43 1.37
CA ASP A 80 3.18 -18.99 0.02
C ASP A 80 2.41 -18.06 -0.94
N THR A 81 1.69 -17.10 -0.38
CA THR A 81 0.81 -16.20 -1.15
C THR A 81 0.85 -14.78 -0.60
N ILE A 82 1.00 -13.80 -1.49
CA ILE A 82 0.93 -12.38 -1.16
C ILE A 82 -0.15 -11.72 -2.01
N PHE A 83 -1.07 -11.00 -1.36
CA PHE A 83 -1.95 -10.03 -2.00
C PHE A 83 -1.48 -8.62 -1.64
N GLU A 84 -1.03 -7.88 -2.62
CA GLU A 84 -0.63 -6.49 -2.47
C GLU A 84 -1.66 -5.61 -3.18
N ILE A 85 -2.21 -4.63 -2.45
CA ILE A 85 -3.18 -3.67 -2.96
C ILE A 85 -2.55 -2.29 -2.87
N GLY A 86 -1.86 -1.90 -3.93
CA GLY A 86 -1.21 -0.60 -4.07
C GLY A 86 -2.16 0.49 -4.57
N GLY A 87 -1.67 1.73 -4.61
CA GLY A 87 -2.46 2.88 -5.07
C GLY A 87 -2.70 2.92 -6.58
N GLN A 88 -1.85 2.30 -7.38
CA GLN A 88 -1.95 2.27 -8.85
C GLN A 88 -2.33 0.90 -9.39
N ASP A 89 -1.93 -0.15 -8.72
CA ASP A 89 -2.12 -1.53 -9.12
C ASP A 89 -2.34 -2.43 -7.91
N SER A 90 -2.81 -3.64 -8.18
CA SER A 90 -2.91 -4.72 -7.21
C SER A 90 -2.22 -5.95 -7.78
N LYS A 91 -1.56 -6.72 -6.91
CA LYS A 91 -0.77 -7.87 -7.31
C LYS A 91 -1.13 -9.09 -6.47
N TYR A 92 -1.15 -10.22 -7.13
CA TYR A 92 -1.07 -11.53 -6.53
C TYR A 92 0.32 -12.09 -6.80
N ILE A 93 0.99 -12.60 -5.80
CA ILE A 93 2.32 -13.22 -5.92
C ILE A 93 2.27 -14.59 -5.25
N SER A 94 2.62 -15.62 -6.00
CA SER A 94 2.78 -16.99 -5.49
C SER A 94 4.24 -17.27 -5.18
N ILE A 95 4.49 -17.88 -4.03
CA ILE A 95 5.82 -18.23 -3.55
C ILE A 95 5.89 -19.74 -3.39
N GLU A 96 6.90 -20.35 -4.00
CA GLU A 96 7.22 -21.76 -3.83
C GLU A 96 8.69 -21.92 -3.44
N ASN A 97 8.94 -22.67 -2.37
CA ASN A 97 10.29 -22.91 -1.86
C ASN A 97 11.12 -21.63 -1.63
N GLY A 98 10.46 -20.56 -1.16
CA GLY A 98 11.12 -19.27 -0.87
C GLY A 98 11.48 -18.45 -2.10
N VAL A 99 10.91 -18.72 -3.26
CA VAL A 99 11.09 -17.94 -4.49
C VAL A 99 9.75 -17.62 -5.14
N VAL A 100 9.68 -16.52 -5.87
CA VAL A 100 8.49 -16.16 -6.66
C VAL A 100 8.31 -17.19 -7.77
N ALA A 101 7.24 -17.96 -7.71
CA ALA A 101 6.86 -18.95 -8.72
C ALA A 101 6.01 -18.31 -9.82
N ASP A 102 5.07 -17.45 -9.45
CA ASP A 102 4.17 -16.78 -10.39
C ASP A 102 3.69 -15.45 -9.80
N PHE A 103 3.22 -14.55 -10.65
CA PHE A 103 2.55 -13.33 -10.23
C PHE A 103 1.54 -12.86 -11.27
N GLU A 104 0.48 -12.24 -10.79
CA GLU A 104 -0.52 -11.56 -11.62
C GLU A 104 -0.72 -10.13 -11.13
N MET A 105 -1.01 -9.23 -12.07
CA MET A 105 -1.32 -7.82 -11.79
C MET A 105 -2.62 -7.43 -12.49
N ASN A 106 -3.36 -6.50 -11.90
CA ASN A 106 -4.47 -5.89 -12.61
C ASN A 106 -3.96 -5.13 -13.85
N LYS A 107 -4.48 -5.47 -15.02
CA LYS A 107 -3.90 -5.01 -16.31
C LYS A 107 -4.44 -3.69 -16.81
N VAL A 108 -5.54 -3.15 -16.26
CA VAL A 108 -6.30 -2.11 -17.00
C VAL A 108 -6.82 -0.94 -16.16
N CYS A 109 -7.09 -1.08 -14.87
CA CYS A 109 -7.82 -0.03 -14.16
C CYS A 109 -7.37 0.15 -12.71
N ALA A 110 -6.89 1.35 -12.39
CA ALA A 110 -6.56 1.73 -11.01
C ALA A 110 -7.77 1.79 -10.07
N ALA A 111 -9.00 1.80 -10.61
CA ALA A 111 -10.21 1.83 -9.80
C ALA A 111 -10.43 0.59 -8.92
N GLY A 112 -9.79 -0.55 -9.22
CA GLY A 112 -9.78 -1.76 -8.38
C GLY A 112 -8.59 -1.84 -7.43
N THR A 113 -8.01 -0.73 -7.02
CA THR A 113 -6.80 -0.64 -6.21
C THR A 113 -7.05 0.12 -4.91
N GLY A 114 -6.01 0.29 -4.11
CA GLY A 114 -6.06 1.06 -2.86
C GLY A 114 -6.53 2.50 -3.04
N SER A 115 -6.34 3.11 -4.21
CA SER A 115 -6.86 4.45 -4.49
C SER A 115 -8.39 4.53 -4.40
N PHE A 116 -9.10 3.47 -4.80
CA PHE A 116 -10.55 3.41 -4.61
C PHE A 116 -10.92 3.37 -3.13
N LEU A 117 -10.20 2.58 -2.33
CA LEU A 117 -10.44 2.49 -0.89
C LEU A 117 -10.14 3.83 -0.19
N GLU A 118 -9.04 4.50 -0.56
CA GLU A 118 -8.70 5.83 -0.04
C GLU A 118 -9.79 6.85 -0.38
N GLU A 119 -10.30 6.84 -1.61
CA GLU A 119 -11.38 7.73 -2.04
C GLU A 119 -12.68 7.48 -1.27
N GLN A 120 -13.05 6.22 -1.04
CA GLN A 120 -14.24 5.90 -0.25
C GLN A 120 -14.05 6.27 1.23
N ALA A 121 -12.88 6.04 1.80
CA ALA A 121 -12.55 6.45 3.16
C ALA A 121 -12.65 7.98 3.33
N GLU A 122 -12.14 8.74 2.37
CA GLU A 122 -12.24 10.22 2.37
C GLU A 122 -13.72 10.68 2.31
N LYS A 123 -14.53 10.09 1.42
CA LYS A 123 -15.97 10.39 1.30
C LYS A 123 -16.75 10.12 2.58
N LEU A 124 -16.40 9.07 3.31
CA LEU A 124 -17.00 8.67 4.56
C LEU A 124 -16.36 9.39 5.77
N ASN A 125 -15.32 10.20 5.56
CA ASN A 125 -14.52 10.82 6.60
C ASN A 125 -13.93 9.82 7.61
N ILE A 126 -13.43 8.71 7.10
CA ILE A 126 -12.81 7.60 7.85
C ILE A 126 -11.30 7.61 7.61
N ASN A 127 -10.50 7.41 8.66
CA ASN A 127 -9.05 7.28 8.51
C ASN A 127 -8.69 5.91 7.91
N ILE A 128 -8.14 5.91 6.69
CA ILE A 128 -7.78 4.69 5.96
C ILE A 128 -6.74 3.84 6.72
N VAL A 129 -5.79 4.46 7.40
CA VAL A 129 -4.65 3.77 8.03
C VAL A 129 -5.00 3.16 9.40
N GLY A 130 -5.86 3.81 10.17
CA GLY A 130 -6.10 3.43 11.57
C GLY A 130 -7.52 3.01 11.91
N GLU A 131 -8.49 3.22 11.02
CA GLU A 131 -9.90 3.06 11.34
C GLU A 131 -10.67 2.20 10.34
N PHE A 132 -10.35 2.33 9.04
CA PHE A 132 -11.11 1.69 7.96
C PHE A 132 -11.19 0.16 8.11
N GLY A 133 -10.06 -0.49 8.38
CA GLY A 133 -9.99 -1.95 8.53
C GLY A 133 -10.80 -2.45 9.73
N ASP A 134 -10.66 -1.80 10.88
CA ASP A 134 -11.39 -2.16 12.09
C ASP A 134 -12.89 -1.96 11.92
N LEU A 135 -13.29 -0.87 11.26
CA LEU A 135 -14.68 -0.59 10.96
C LEU A 135 -15.27 -1.65 10.01
N ALA A 136 -14.55 -2.01 8.95
CA ALA A 136 -14.96 -3.07 8.02
C ALA A 136 -15.15 -4.41 8.74
N LEU A 137 -14.20 -4.80 9.57
CA LEU A 137 -14.25 -6.05 10.34
C LEU A 137 -15.37 -6.06 11.42
N SER A 138 -15.82 -4.89 11.85
CA SER A 138 -16.94 -4.78 12.81
C SER A 138 -18.31 -5.02 12.18
N SER A 139 -18.41 -4.98 10.85
CA SER A 139 -19.67 -5.18 10.12
C SER A 139 -20.26 -6.58 10.38
N ARG A 140 -21.54 -6.62 10.69
CA ARG A 140 -22.32 -7.87 10.81
C ARG A 140 -23.25 -8.10 9.64
N SER A 141 -23.42 -7.10 8.79
CA SER A 141 -24.33 -7.13 7.66
C SER A 141 -23.82 -6.21 6.55
N PRO A 142 -22.66 -6.56 5.94
CA PRO A 142 -22.10 -5.75 4.89
C PRO A 142 -23.07 -5.64 3.71
N VAL A 143 -23.10 -4.49 3.07
CA VAL A 143 -23.92 -4.30 1.87
C VAL A 143 -23.32 -5.11 0.73
N LYS A 144 -24.18 -5.70 -0.08
CA LYS A 144 -23.73 -6.46 -1.23
C LYS A 144 -23.58 -5.55 -2.43
N LEU A 145 -22.33 -5.25 -2.78
CA LEU A 145 -21.98 -4.50 -3.96
C LEU A 145 -21.90 -5.43 -5.20
N GLY A 146 -21.94 -4.83 -6.37
CA GLY A 146 -21.64 -5.55 -7.61
C GLY A 146 -20.16 -5.99 -7.68
N ASP A 147 -19.88 -7.00 -8.50
CA ASP A 147 -18.58 -7.67 -8.59
C ASP A 147 -17.81 -7.36 -9.90
N ARG A 148 -18.31 -6.42 -10.72
CA ARG A 148 -17.78 -6.22 -12.07
C ARG A 148 -16.75 -5.11 -12.20
N CYS A 149 -17.05 -3.94 -11.66
CA CYS A 149 -16.20 -2.76 -11.83
C CYS A 149 -16.47 -1.79 -10.68
N THR A 150 -15.41 -1.29 -10.07
CA THR A 150 -15.47 -0.36 -8.94
C THR A 150 -16.19 0.96 -9.25
N VAL A 151 -16.19 1.40 -10.51
CA VAL A 151 -17.00 2.55 -10.95
C VAL A 151 -18.50 2.31 -10.73
N PHE A 152 -18.98 1.08 -10.99
CA PHE A 152 -20.37 0.71 -10.70
C PHE A 152 -20.59 0.47 -9.20
N MET A 153 -19.59 -0.10 -8.49
CA MET A 153 -19.64 -0.27 -7.05
C MET A 153 -19.80 1.06 -6.32
N GLU A 154 -19.17 2.14 -6.80
CA GLU A 154 -19.36 3.48 -6.24
C GLU A 154 -20.83 3.94 -6.35
N SER A 155 -21.48 3.66 -7.46
CA SER A 155 -22.92 3.95 -7.62
C SER A 155 -23.77 3.16 -6.63
N ASP A 156 -23.42 1.90 -6.41
CA ASP A 156 -24.11 1.06 -5.44
C ASP A 156 -23.90 1.56 -4.01
N LEU A 157 -22.66 1.93 -3.65
CA LEU A 157 -22.33 2.54 -2.35
C LEU A 157 -23.16 3.80 -2.10
N ASN A 158 -23.20 4.72 -3.06
CA ASN A 158 -24.01 5.93 -2.96
C ASN A 158 -25.49 5.61 -2.74
N THR A 159 -26.00 4.60 -3.41
CA THR A 159 -27.38 4.14 -3.25
C THR A 159 -27.64 3.60 -1.84
N PHE A 160 -26.73 2.81 -1.28
CA PHE A 160 -26.86 2.29 0.08
C PHE A 160 -26.71 3.40 1.13
N MET A 161 -25.79 4.36 0.94
CA MET A 161 -25.67 5.54 1.79
C MET A 161 -26.99 6.34 1.84
N GLN A 162 -27.61 6.58 0.68
CA GLN A 162 -28.91 7.29 0.61
C GLN A 162 -30.04 6.50 1.29
N LYS A 163 -29.95 5.17 1.35
CA LYS A 163 -30.88 4.31 2.08
C LYS A 163 -30.60 4.25 3.58
N GLY A 164 -29.57 4.93 4.07
CA GLY A 164 -29.20 4.98 5.49
C GLY A 164 -28.42 3.77 5.98
N ALA A 165 -27.67 3.09 5.10
CA ALA A 165 -26.74 2.07 5.54
C ALA A 165 -25.67 2.71 6.43
N ARG A 166 -25.28 1.97 7.50
CA ARG A 166 -24.24 2.43 8.42
C ARG A 166 -22.86 2.22 7.80
N ASP A 167 -21.90 3.06 8.20
CA ASP A 167 -20.56 3.10 7.60
C ASP A 167 -19.84 1.75 7.69
N GLU A 168 -19.93 1.04 8.81
CA GLU A 168 -19.35 -0.30 8.94
C GLU A 168 -19.92 -1.31 7.94
N ASN A 169 -21.17 -1.14 7.51
CA ASN A 169 -21.78 -2.01 6.52
C ASN A 169 -21.44 -1.60 5.07
N LEU A 170 -21.04 -0.36 4.86
CA LEU A 170 -20.59 0.14 3.55
C LEU A 170 -19.18 -0.29 3.22
N VAL A 171 -18.31 -0.39 4.24
CA VAL A 171 -16.90 -0.72 4.09
C VAL A 171 -16.53 -2.18 4.38
N GLY A 172 -17.51 -2.95 4.93
CA GLY A 172 -17.39 -4.36 5.32
C GLY A 172 -17.38 -5.39 4.22
#